data_8625d3f2f9554a9f68407d36d145363f
#
_entry.id   8625d3f2f9554a9f68407d36d145363f
#
_cell.length_a   1.000
_cell.length_b   1.000
_cell.length_c   1.000
_cell.angle_alpha   90.00
_cell.angle_beta   90.00
_cell.angle_gamma   90.00
#
_symmetry.space_group_name_H-M   'P 1'
#
loop_
_entity.id
_entity.type
_entity.pdbx_description
1 polymer ?
#
loop_
_entity_poly.entity_id
_entity_poly.type
_entity_poly.pdbx_seq_one_letter_code
_entity_poly.pdbx_strand_id
1 'polypeptide(L)'
;APAVLPEGGSGMLKLTGIRKSFDGLPVLSNLSLTLSQGEIVALIGPSGCGKTTLLNIISGLTAPDAGTVEGAEGKLSYMFQNARLLPWRTVEENIRLVREDAPGEEVRTLIAAVGLEGFEHYYPGQLSGGMARRCALARAFHFGGSLFLMDEPFQGLDYGIRMEMVEMLLTMWRREKPGVLFVTHEIDEALTVATRIAVLTPRPTTIQTWYTLPGAEGREASAPELLDLRREIIRQITG
;
A
#
# COMPACT_ATOMS: atom_id res chain seq x y z
N ALA A 1 -2.64 -25.08 -11.68
CA ALA A 1 -1.22 -25.20 -11.41
C ALA A 1 -0.84 -24.07 -10.45
N PRO A 2 0.03 -24.28 -9.45
CA PRO A 2 0.44 -23.19 -8.58
C PRO A 2 1.12 -22.10 -9.43
N ALA A 3 0.76 -20.84 -9.18
CA ALA A 3 1.38 -19.70 -9.86
C ALA A 3 2.88 -19.76 -9.60
N VAL A 4 3.65 -19.88 -10.67
CA VAL A 4 5.13 -19.91 -10.60
C VAL A 4 5.57 -18.50 -10.19
N LEU A 5 6.21 -18.40 -9.02
CA LEU A 5 6.92 -17.20 -8.61
C LEU A 5 8.02 -16.92 -9.65
N PRO A 6 8.19 -15.68 -10.15
CA PRO A 6 9.29 -15.37 -11.03
C PRO A 6 10.60 -15.64 -10.28
N GLU A 7 11.40 -16.56 -10.81
CA GLU A 7 12.75 -16.83 -10.33
C GLU A 7 13.65 -15.65 -10.67
N GLY A 8 14.33 -15.09 -9.69
CA GLY A 8 15.46 -14.21 -9.90
C GLY A 8 15.37 -12.83 -9.26
N GLY A 9 15.91 -12.71 -8.08
CA GLY A 9 16.23 -11.49 -7.37
C GLY A 9 16.16 -11.76 -5.86
N SER A 10 17.17 -11.34 -5.10
CA SER A 10 17.04 -11.30 -3.64
C SER A 10 15.93 -10.30 -3.31
N GLY A 11 14.70 -10.81 -3.16
CA GLY A 11 13.54 -9.98 -2.85
C GLY A 11 13.78 -9.22 -1.55
N MET A 12 13.46 -7.94 -1.54
CA MET A 12 13.54 -7.11 -0.34
C MET A 12 12.57 -7.63 0.74
N LEU A 13 11.41 -8.15 0.33
CA LEU A 13 10.43 -8.83 1.18
C LEU A 13 10.09 -10.18 0.55
N LYS A 14 10.10 -11.23 1.36
CA LYS A 14 9.69 -12.57 0.94
C LYS A 14 8.79 -13.21 1.97
N LEU A 15 7.62 -13.60 1.53
CA LEU A 15 6.66 -14.40 2.30
C LEU A 15 6.65 -15.82 1.75
N THR A 16 6.75 -16.81 2.62
CA THR A 16 6.72 -18.21 2.24
C THR A 16 5.68 -18.97 3.06
N GLY A 17 4.65 -19.47 2.40
CA GLY A 17 3.68 -20.38 2.99
C GLY A 17 2.87 -19.81 4.15
N ILE A 18 2.58 -18.51 4.15
CA ILE A 18 1.86 -17.84 5.25
C ILE A 18 0.48 -18.44 5.44
N ARG A 19 0.20 -18.83 6.68
CA ARG A 19 -1.13 -19.29 7.14
C ARG A 19 -1.55 -18.50 8.36
N LYS A 20 -2.86 -18.20 8.44
CA LYS A 20 -3.46 -17.53 9.59
C LYS A 20 -4.91 -17.93 9.76
N SER A 21 -5.28 -18.26 10.98
CA SER A 21 -6.66 -18.52 11.41
C SER A 21 -7.00 -17.66 12.62
N PHE A 22 -8.26 -17.31 12.78
CA PHE A 22 -8.81 -16.67 13.99
C PHE A 22 -10.01 -17.50 14.47
N ASP A 23 -10.01 -17.87 15.73
CA ASP A 23 -11.07 -18.68 16.35
C ASP A 23 -11.42 -19.95 15.53
N GLY A 24 -10.38 -20.60 14.99
CA GLY A 24 -10.53 -21.80 14.15
C GLY A 24 -10.96 -21.53 12.69
N LEU A 25 -11.26 -20.30 12.33
CA LEU A 25 -11.63 -19.93 10.96
C LEU A 25 -10.38 -19.56 10.14
N PRO A 26 -10.04 -20.29 9.07
CA PRO A 26 -8.89 -20.00 8.24
C PRO A 26 -9.12 -18.73 7.44
N VAL A 27 -8.17 -17.79 7.54
CA VAL A 27 -8.17 -16.50 6.82
C VAL A 27 -7.15 -16.52 5.68
N LEU A 28 -5.90 -16.91 5.97
CA LEU A 28 -4.85 -17.05 4.97
C LEU A 28 -4.42 -18.50 4.86
N SER A 29 -4.23 -19.00 3.63
CA SER A 29 -3.87 -20.39 3.37
C SER A 29 -2.70 -20.46 2.37
N ASN A 30 -1.51 -20.81 2.89
CA ASN A 30 -0.31 -21.06 2.07
C ASN A 30 0.03 -19.92 1.09
N LEU A 31 -0.04 -18.67 1.57
CA LEU A 31 0.22 -17.49 0.75
C LEU A 31 1.73 -17.21 0.68
N SER A 32 2.25 -17.09 -0.55
CA SER A 32 3.66 -16.78 -0.80
C SER A 32 3.76 -15.63 -1.80
N LEU A 33 4.61 -14.65 -1.52
CA LEU A 33 4.90 -13.55 -2.44
C LEU A 33 6.32 -13.01 -2.21
N THR A 34 6.82 -12.33 -3.23
CA THR A 34 8.06 -11.56 -3.16
C THR A 34 7.80 -10.14 -3.62
N LEU A 35 8.51 -9.18 -3.02
CA LEU A 35 8.53 -7.78 -3.40
C LEU A 35 9.99 -7.33 -3.49
N SER A 36 10.34 -6.71 -4.60
CA SER A 36 11.68 -6.15 -4.82
C SER A 36 11.71 -4.65 -4.56
N GLN A 37 12.90 -4.10 -4.38
CA GLN A 37 13.06 -2.65 -4.30
C GLN A 37 12.66 -1.99 -5.63
N GLY A 38 12.01 -0.85 -5.57
CA GLY A 38 11.48 -0.15 -6.75
C GLY A 38 10.30 -0.85 -7.40
N GLU A 39 9.69 -1.82 -6.73
CA GLU A 39 8.50 -2.50 -7.19
C GLU A 39 7.27 -1.98 -6.43
N ILE A 40 6.16 -1.81 -7.12
CA ILE A 40 4.87 -1.49 -6.52
C ILE A 40 3.94 -2.67 -6.77
N VAL A 41 3.64 -3.43 -5.72
CA VAL A 41 2.74 -4.58 -5.79
C VAL A 41 1.37 -4.21 -5.21
N ALA A 42 0.33 -4.40 -6.00
CA ALA A 42 -1.06 -4.31 -5.55
C ALA A 42 -1.63 -5.69 -5.23
N LEU A 43 -2.27 -5.83 -4.09
CA LEU A 43 -3.08 -7.00 -3.77
C LEU A 43 -4.56 -6.63 -3.90
N ILE A 44 -5.24 -7.25 -4.87
CA ILE A 44 -6.67 -7.03 -5.11
C ILE A 44 -7.44 -8.26 -4.67
N GLY A 45 -8.55 -8.07 -3.98
CA GLY A 45 -9.42 -9.17 -3.58
C GLY A 45 -10.66 -8.65 -2.86
N PRO A 46 -11.65 -9.53 -2.65
CA PRO A 46 -12.93 -9.16 -2.04
C PRO A 46 -12.73 -8.59 -0.63
N SER A 47 -13.70 -7.77 -0.20
CA SER A 47 -13.70 -7.24 1.16
C SER A 47 -13.71 -8.39 2.18
N GLY A 48 -12.90 -8.22 3.23
CA GLY A 48 -12.79 -9.22 4.29
C GLY A 48 -11.99 -10.48 3.95
N CYS A 49 -11.37 -10.59 2.77
CA CYS A 49 -10.56 -11.78 2.43
C CYS A 49 -9.28 -11.91 3.28
N GLY A 50 -8.81 -10.89 3.98
CA GLY A 50 -7.63 -10.99 4.85
C GLY A 50 -6.45 -10.11 4.42
N LYS A 51 -6.66 -9.13 3.53
CA LYS A 51 -5.60 -8.20 3.07
C LYS A 51 -4.91 -7.47 4.22
N THR A 52 -5.68 -6.84 5.09
CA THR A 52 -5.17 -6.18 6.31
C THR A 52 -4.45 -7.16 7.24
N THR A 53 -4.95 -8.40 7.36
CA THR A 53 -4.29 -9.45 8.14
C THR A 53 -2.90 -9.75 7.60
N LEU A 54 -2.76 -9.82 6.27
CA LEU A 54 -1.47 -10.04 5.63
C LEU A 54 -0.51 -8.87 5.89
N LEU A 55 -0.97 -7.62 5.75
CA LEU A 55 -0.15 -6.45 6.07
C LEU A 55 0.27 -6.44 7.55
N ASN A 56 -0.64 -6.81 8.47
CA ASN A 56 -0.32 -6.92 9.89
C ASN A 56 0.70 -8.01 10.19
N ILE A 57 0.70 -9.11 9.44
CA ILE A 57 1.72 -10.15 9.56
C ILE A 57 3.08 -9.64 9.07
N ILE A 58 3.12 -8.98 7.93
CA ILE A 58 4.36 -8.40 7.37
C ILE A 58 4.96 -7.37 8.32
N SER A 59 4.12 -6.53 8.93
CA SER A 59 4.56 -5.50 9.88
C SER A 59 4.87 -6.01 11.28
N GLY A 60 4.71 -7.31 11.54
CA GLY A 60 4.95 -7.91 12.86
C GLY A 60 3.86 -7.62 13.91
N LEU A 61 2.77 -6.94 13.53
CA LEU A 61 1.62 -6.68 14.42
C LEU A 61 0.81 -7.93 14.75
N THR A 62 0.92 -8.97 13.91
CA THR A 62 0.25 -10.25 14.09
C THR A 62 1.20 -11.37 13.69
N ALA A 63 1.38 -12.37 14.54
CA ALA A 63 2.19 -13.54 14.17
C ALA A 63 1.41 -14.43 13.19
N PRO A 64 2.05 -15.00 12.15
CA PRO A 64 1.45 -16.06 11.35
C PRO A 64 1.35 -17.36 12.17
N ASP A 65 0.41 -18.25 11.82
CA ASP A 65 0.32 -19.58 12.43
C ASP A 65 1.32 -20.55 11.79
N ALA A 66 1.71 -20.30 10.53
CA ALA A 66 2.77 -21.01 9.82
C ALA A 66 3.31 -20.15 8.69
N GLY A 67 4.49 -20.53 8.18
CA GLY A 67 5.21 -19.78 7.15
C GLY A 67 6.23 -18.80 7.72
N THR A 68 6.96 -18.12 6.83
CA THR A 68 8.01 -17.17 7.20
C THR A 68 7.84 -15.84 6.49
N VAL A 69 8.28 -14.77 7.17
CA VAL A 69 8.42 -13.40 6.62
C VAL A 69 9.90 -13.06 6.71
N GLU A 70 10.52 -12.77 5.58
CA GLU A 70 11.93 -12.39 5.48
C GLU A 70 12.03 -11.00 4.84
N GLY A 71 12.96 -10.17 5.31
CA GLY A 71 13.23 -8.83 4.74
C GLY A 71 12.35 -7.69 5.28
N ALA A 72 11.49 -7.96 6.26
CA ALA A 72 10.70 -6.92 6.93
C ALA A 72 11.40 -6.30 8.16
N GLU A 73 12.66 -6.69 8.43
CA GLU A 73 13.41 -6.30 9.64
C GLU A 73 13.99 -4.87 9.56
N GLY A 74 13.88 -4.23 8.40
CA GLY A 74 14.36 -2.87 8.18
C GLY A 74 13.34 -1.79 8.57
N LYS A 75 13.61 -0.55 8.14
CA LYS A 75 12.62 0.52 8.27
C LYS A 75 11.41 0.24 7.39
N LEU A 76 10.27 0.01 8.02
CA LEU A 76 8.99 -0.27 7.40
C LEU A 76 8.02 0.86 7.71
N SER A 77 7.52 1.53 6.66
CA SER A 77 6.43 2.51 6.78
C SER A 77 5.09 1.82 6.60
N TYR A 78 4.14 2.06 7.52
CA TYR A 78 2.78 1.52 7.41
C TYR A 78 1.74 2.63 7.39
N MET A 79 1.07 2.79 6.26
CA MET A 79 -0.12 3.63 6.13
C MET A 79 -1.37 2.77 6.35
N PHE A 80 -2.01 2.95 7.50
CA PHE A 80 -3.24 2.25 7.85
C PHE A 80 -4.45 2.83 7.09
N GLN A 81 -5.50 2.03 6.94
CA GLN A 81 -6.77 2.43 6.32
C GLN A 81 -7.35 3.71 6.94
N ASN A 82 -7.31 3.83 8.27
CA ASN A 82 -7.53 5.08 8.97
C ASN A 82 -6.22 5.83 9.13
N ALA A 83 -6.20 7.13 8.91
CA ALA A 83 -4.98 7.96 8.92
C ALA A 83 -4.20 7.90 10.26
N ARG A 84 -4.84 7.50 11.36
CA ARG A 84 -4.26 7.37 12.71
C ARG A 84 -3.37 8.57 13.06
N LEU A 85 -3.88 9.77 12.80
CA LEU A 85 -3.23 10.99 13.24
C LEU A 85 -3.48 11.17 14.74
N LEU A 86 -2.50 11.74 15.44
CA LEU A 86 -2.67 12.11 16.84
C LEU A 86 -3.58 13.34 16.91
N PRO A 87 -4.77 13.26 17.53
CA PRO A 87 -5.77 14.33 17.46
C PRO A 87 -5.35 15.61 18.19
N TRP A 88 -4.40 15.51 19.11
CA TRP A 88 -3.82 16.64 19.86
C TRP A 88 -2.55 17.24 19.24
N ARG A 89 -2.14 16.76 18.08
CA ARG A 89 -1.00 17.26 17.31
C ARG A 89 -1.49 17.89 16.01
N THR A 90 -0.83 18.93 15.57
CA THR A 90 -1.09 19.59 14.28
C THR A 90 -0.64 18.71 13.11
N VAL A 91 -0.91 19.13 11.88
CA VAL A 91 -0.42 18.49 10.65
C VAL A 91 1.11 18.39 10.67
N GLU A 92 1.79 19.52 10.91
CA GLU A 92 3.25 19.56 10.96
C GLU A 92 3.80 18.62 12.05
N GLU A 93 3.25 18.68 13.25
CA GLU A 93 3.64 17.85 14.37
C GLU A 93 3.38 16.35 14.14
N ASN A 94 2.29 15.99 13.47
CA ASN A 94 2.00 14.61 13.09
C ASN A 94 3.02 14.05 12.09
N ILE A 95 3.46 14.86 11.13
CA ILE A 95 4.49 14.47 10.16
C ILE A 95 5.84 14.37 10.85
N ARG A 96 6.21 15.37 11.65
CA ARG A 96 7.50 15.43 12.36
C ARG A 96 7.70 14.32 13.38
N LEU A 97 6.62 13.80 13.96
CA LEU A 97 6.63 12.79 15.04
C LEU A 97 7.56 11.59 14.79
N VAL A 98 7.68 11.18 13.54
CA VAL A 98 8.44 9.98 13.16
C VAL A 98 9.94 10.23 12.93
N ARG A 99 10.35 11.52 12.84
CA ARG A 99 11.73 12.00 12.75
C ARG A 99 11.81 13.42 13.33
N GLU A 100 11.83 13.53 14.64
CA GLU A 100 11.77 14.83 15.35
C GLU A 100 12.99 15.71 15.09
N ASP A 101 14.13 15.11 14.81
CA ASP A 101 15.41 15.75 14.52
C ASP A 101 15.55 16.24 13.08
N ALA A 102 14.58 15.95 12.21
CA ALA A 102 14.64 16.38 10.82
C ALA A 102 14.54 17.91 10.67
N PRO A 103 15.26 18.49 9.66
CA PRO A 103 15.14 19.90 9.37
C PRO A 103 13.69 20.32 9.09
N GLY A 104 13.26 21.47 9.63
CA GLY A 104 11.90 21.97 9.40
C GLY A 104 11.57 22.23 7.94
N GLU A 105 12.56 22.48 7.10
CA GLU A 105 12.39 22.64 5.66
C GLU A 105 11.98 21.35 4.96
N GLU A 106 12.49 20.19 5.41
CA GLU A 106 12.09 18.88 4.90
C GLU A 106 10.60 18.64 5.15
N VAL A 107 10.12 18.93 6.35
CA VAL A 107 8.70 18.78 6.70
C VAL A 107 7.83 19.72 5.88
N ARG A 108 8.24 20.99 5.71
CA ARG A 108 7.51 21.95 4.85
C ARG A 108 7.44 21.48 3.40
N THR A 109 8.54 20.95 2.87
CA THR A 109 8.58 20.39 1.51
C THR A 109 7.61 19.23 1.35
N LEU A 110 7.48 18.36 2.35
CA LEU A 110 6.51 17.26 2.35
C LEU A 110 5.06 17.77 2.44
N ILE A 111 4.80 18.77 3.30
CA ILE A 111 3.48 19.41 3.41
C ILE A 111 3.05 20.01 2.07
N ALA A 112 3.95 20.73 1.40
CA ALA A 112 3.70 21.26 0.07
C ALA A 112 3.47 20.16 -0.96
N ALA A 113 4.30 19.09 -0.94
CA ALA A 113 4.19 17.98 -1.87
C ALA A 113 2.86 17.21 -1.78
N VAL A 114 2.20 17.26 -0.60
CA VAL A 114 0.88 16.65 -0.42
C VAL A 114 -0.26 17.67 -0.46
N GLY A 115 0.00 18.92 -0.88
CA GLY A 115 -1.02 19.96 -1.04
C GLY A 115 -1.69 20.38 0.28
N LEU A 116 -0.91 20.45 1.36
CA LEU A 116 -1.36 20.88 2.69
C LEU A 116 -0.72 22.20 3.13
N GLU A 117 -0.19 23.00 2.19
CA GLU A 117 0.29 24.35 2.48
C GLU A 117 -0.81 25.21 3.06
N GLY A 118 -0.51 25.93 4.15
CA GLY A 118 -1.46 26.75 4.91
C GLY A 118 -2.27 25.97 5.95
N PHE A 119 -2.10 24.64 6.02
CA PHE A 119 -2.78 23.77 7.01
C PHE A 119 -1.82 23.20 8.06
N GLU A 120 -0.58 23.69 8.13
CA GLU A 120 0.50 23.19 9.01
C GLU A 120 0.06 23.11 10.47
N HIS A 121 -0.68 24.11 10.93
CA HIS A 121 -1.12 24.28 12.32
C HIS A 121 -2.54 23.76 12.59
N TYR A 122 -3.19 23.14 11.60
CA TYR A 122 -4.52 22.55 11.78
C TYR A 122 -4.43 21.21 12.50
N TYR A 123 -5.42 20.97 13.36
CA TYR A 123 -5.57 19.68 14.05
C TYR A 123 -6.36 18.70 13.20
N PRO A 124 -6.19 17.38 13.39
CA PRO A 124 -6.91 16.36 12.62
C PRO A 124 -8.43 16.55 12.57
N GLY A 125 -9.06 17.03 13.64
CA GLY A 125 -10.49 17.31 13.68
C GLY A 125 -10.96 18.45 12.78
N GLN A 126 -10.05 19.25 12.25
CA GLN A 126 -10.33 20.37 11.33
C GLN A 126 -10.07 19.99 9.86
N LEU A 127 -9.56 18.77 9.61
CA LEU A 127 -9.20 18.29 8.29
C LEU A 127 -10.36 17.50 7.65
N SER A 128 -10.48 17.59 6.33
CA SER A 128 -11.28 16.61 5.58
C SER A 128 -10.62 15.22 5.62
N GLY A 129 -11.38 14.17 5.33
CA GLY A 129 -10.83 12.81 5.26
C GLY A 129 -9.66 12.69 4.27
N GLY A 130 -9.75 13.38 3.11
CA GLY A 130 -8.66 13.45 2.13
C GLY A 130 -7.43 14.15 2.68
N MET A 131 -7.59 15.30 3.35
CA MET A 131 -6.47 16.02 3.98
C MET A 131 -5.78 15.17 5.06
N ALA A 132 -6.55 14.48 5.90
CA ALA A 132 -5.99 13.59 6.91
C ALA A 132 -5.18 12.44 6.28
N ARG A 133 -5.64 11.87 5.15
CA ARG A 133 -4.88 10.84 4.41
C ARG A 133 -3.62 11.40 3.77
N ARG A 134 -3.66 12.60 3.18
CA ARG A 134 -2.47 13.28 2.65
C ARG A 134 -1.42 13.51 3.75
N CYS A 135 -1.85 13.92 4.94
CA CYS A 135 -0.98 14.05 6.11
C CYS A 135 -0.36 12.69 6.51
N ALA A 136 -1.16 11.62 6.53
CA ALA A 136 -0.65 10.27 6.82
C ALA A 136 0.34 9.77 5.76
N LEU A 137 0.12 10.08 4.48
CA LEU A 137 1.04 9.79 3.39
C LEU A 137 2.36 10.53 3.59
N ALA A 138 2.32 11.85 3.84
CA ALA A 138 3.51 12.65 4.12
C ALA A 138 4.29 12.11 5.32
N ARG A 139 3.61 11.73 6.41
CA ARG A 139 4.23 11.12 7.59
C ARG A 139 4.91 9.79 7.24
N ALA A 140 4.28 8.94 6.42
CA ALA A 140 4.86 7.68 6.01
C ALA A 140 6.15 7.88 5.20
N PHE A 141 6.16 8.84 4.27
CA PHE A 141 7.37 9.18 3.52
C PHE A 141 8.42 9.89 4.37
N HIS A 142 8.01 10.73 5.33
CA HIS A 142 8.95 11.37 6.26
C HIS A 142 9.66 10.34 7.16
N PHE A 143 8.95 9.31 7.59
CA PHE A 143 9.59 8.19 8.28
C PHE A 143 10.66 7.55 7.40
N GLY A 144 10.38 7.47 6.10
CA GLY A 144 11.24 6.81 5.14
C GLY A 144 11.25 5.29 5.37
N GLY A 145 12.06 4.62 4.61
CA GLY A 145 12.19 3.17 4.70
C GLY A 145 12.28 2.53 3.34
N SER A 146 12.78 1.30 3.32
CA SER A 146 12.89 0.52 2.10
C SER A 146 11.56 -0.12 1.70
N LEU A 147 10.65 -0.32 2.68
CA LEU A 147 9.36 -0.99 2.50
C LEU A 147 8.20 -0.12 2.97
N PHE A 148 7.21 0.07 2.10
CA PHE A 148 5.95 0.76 2.39
C PHE A 148 4.79 -0.22 2.31
N LEU A 149 4.03 -0.34 3.39
CA LEU A 149 2.76 -1.05 3.43
C LEU A 149 1.62 -0.03 3.45
N MET A 150 0.62 -0.22 2.60
CA MET A 150 -0.52 0.69 2.53
C MET A 150 -1.84 -0.09 2.50
N ASP A 151 -2.69 0.17 3.48
CA ASP A 151 -4.00 -0.48 3.61
C ASP A 151 -5.08 0.46 3.08
N GLU A 152 -5.59 0.17 1.89
CA GLU A 152 -6.62 0.93 1.18
C GLU A 152 -6.33 2.45 1.14
N PRO A 153 -5.17 2.88 0.61
CA PRO A 153 -4.67 4.25 0.76
C PRO A 153 -5.60 5.31 0.13
N PHE A 154 -6.40 4.93 -0.86
CA PHE A 154 -7.25 5.85 -1.63
C PHE A 154 -8.75 5.68 -1.36
N GLN A 155 -9.15 4.76 -0.48
CA GLN A 155 -10.55 4.44 -0.21
C GLN A 155 -11.35 5.66 0.29
N GLY A 156 -12.59 5.82 -0.22
CA GLY A 156 -13.50 6.85 0.25
C GLY A 156 -13.14 8.28 -0.19
N LEU A 157 -12.21 8.42 -1.13
CA LEU A 157 -11.91 9.68 -1.79
C LEU A 157 -12.72 9.79 -3.09
N ASP A 158 -13.16 11.01 -3.40
CA ASP A 158 -13.68 11.29 -4.73
C ASP A 158 -12.58 11.12 -5.80
N TYR A 159 -13.00 11.01 -7.05
CA TYR A 159 -12.07 10.70 -8.16
C TYR A 159 -10.93 11.71 -8.28
N GLY A 160 -11.22 13.01 -8.16
CA GLY A 160 -10.21 14.06 -8.31
C GLY A 160 -9.13 13.97 -7.22
N ILE A 161 -9.55 13.90 -5.95
CA ILE A 161 -8.63 13.79 -4.80
C ILE A 161 -7.84 12.47 -4.87
N ARG A 162 -8.47 11.39 -5.32
CA ARG A 162 -7.82 10.09 -5.51
C ARG A 162 -6.67 10.19 -6.51
N MET A 163 -6.91 10.78 -7.67
CA MET A 163 -5.87 10.95 -8.70
C MET A 163 -4.73 11.85 -8.24
N GLU A 164 -5.02 12.92 -7.49
CA GLU A 164 -3.99 13.74 -6.86
C GLU A 164 -3.12 12.93 -5.89
N MET A 165 -3.73 12.09 -5.05
CA MET A 165 -2.99 11.23 -4.11
C MET A 165 -2.15 10.17 -4.83
N VAL A 166 -2.65 9.59 -5.92
CA VAL A 166 -1.90 8.66 -6.77
C VAL A 166 -0.65 9.35 -7.33
N GLU A 167 -0.81 10.54 -7.89
CA GLU A 167 0.33 11.28 -8.45
C GLU A 167 1.35 11.70 -7.36
N MET A 168 0.87 12.11 -6.18
CA MET A 168 1.73 12.37 -5.03
C MET A 168 2.53 11.12 -4.62
N LEU A 169 1.87 9.96 -4.51
CA LEU A 169 2.54 8.70 -4.20
C LEU A 169 3.63 8.39 -5.23
N LEU A 170 3.31 8.47 -6.52
CA LEU A 170 4.27 8.18 -7.59
C LEU A 170 5.42 9.18 -7.61
N THR A 171 5.16 10.47 -7.37
CA THR A 171 6.18 11.51 -7.31
C THR A 171 7.16 11.26 -6.15
N MET A 172 6.65 10.91 -4.99
CA MET A 172 7.48 10.58 -3.83
C MET A 172 8.24 9.26 -4.04
N TRP A 173 7.56 8.24 -4.59
CA TRP A 173 8.18 6.95 -4.90
C TRP A 173 9.33 7.06 -5.91
N ARG A 174 9.21 7.92 -6.95
CA ARG A 174 10.25 8.10 -7.97
C ARG A 174 11.59 8.57 -7.40
N ARG A 175 11.57 9.26 -6.25
CA ARG A 175 12.77 9.81 -5.60
C ARG A 175 13.63 8.72 -4.96
N GLU A 176 13.02 7.81 -4.23
CA GLU A 176 13.72 6.82 -3.39
C GLU A 176 13.51 5.38 -3.88
N LYS A 177 12.52 5.16 -4.71
CA LYS A 177 12.10 3.85 -5.24
C LYS A 177 12.05 2.76 -4.16
N PRO A 178 11.33 2.97 -3.04
CA PRO A 178 11.11 1.92 -2.07
C PRO A 178 10.28 0.79 -2.68
N GLY A 179 10.29 -0.39 -2.07
CA GLY A 179 9.28 -1.41 -2.33
C GLY A 179 7.95 -0.99 -1.73
N VAL A 180 6.87 -1.06 -2.51
CA VAL A 180 5.52 -0.71 -2.05
C VAL A 180 4.61 -1.91 -2.18
N LEU A 181 3.98 -2.31 -1.09
CA LEU A 181 2.90 -3.29 -1.08
C LEU A 181 1.63 -2.60 -0.62
N PHE A 182 0.67 -2.45 -1.49
CA PHE A 182 -0.61 -1.89 -1.10
C PHE A 182 -1.78 -2.83 -1.38
N VAL A 183 -2.80 -2.74 -0.56
CA VAL A 183 -4.03 -3.50 -0.73
C VAL A 183 -5.15 -2.55 -1.12
N THR A 184 -5.97 -2.98 -2.06
CA THR A 184 -7.15 -2.24 -2.51
C THR A 184 -8.22 -3.20 -3.02
N HIS A 185 -9.46 -2.75 -3.09
CA HIS A 185 -10.54 -3.42 -3.81
C HIS A 185 -10.86 -2.72 -5.14
N GLU A 186 -10.19 -1.59 -5.43
CA GLU A 186 -10.37 -0.78 -6.64
C GLU A 186 -9.35 -1.18 -7.70
N ILE A 187 -9.83 -1.77 -8.79
CA ILE A 187 -8.98 -2.27 -9.89
C ILE A 187 -8.25 -1.13 -10.59
N ASP A 188 -8.93 0.01 -10.78
CA ASP A 188 -8.38 1.16 -11.50
C ASP A 188 -7.18 1.77 -10.74
N GLU A 189 -7.20 1.78 -9.40
CA GLU A 189 -6.05 2.19 -8.58
C GLU A 189 -4.84 1.29 -8.85
N ALA A 190 -5.05 -0.02 -8.79
CA ALA A 190 -3.97 -0.97 -9.02
C ALA A 190 -3.42 -0.88 -10.46
N LEU A 191 -4.27 -0.73 -11.46
CA LEU A 191 -3.86 -0.56 -12.85
C LEU A 191 -3.04 0.71 -13.06
N THR A 192 -3.35 1.79 -12.35
CA THR A 192 -2.63 3.08 -12.47
C THR A 192 -1.27 3.03 -11.78
N VAL A 193 -1.18 2.43 -10.59
CA VAL A 193 -0.02 2.57 -9.69
C VAL A 193 0.91 1.36 -9.72
N ALA A 194 0.39 0.13 -9.81
CA ALA A 194 1.18 -1.07 -9.57
C ALA A 194 2.10 -1.44 -10.74
N THR A 195 3.27 -1.98 -10.45
CA THR A 195 4.12 -2.68 -11.42
C THR A 195 3.71 -4.15 -11.53
N ARG A 196 3.14 -4.72 -10.45
CA ARG A 196 2.54 -6.06 -10.43
C ARG A 196 1.25 -6.06 -9.63
N ILE A 197 0.32 -6.91 -10.06
CA ILE A 197 -0.96 -7.11 -9.38
C ILE A 197 -1.10 -8.59 -9.01
N ALA A 198 -1.42 -8.88 -7.75
CA ALA A 198 -1.86 -10.19 -7.30
C ALA A 198 -3.36 -10.17 -7.04
N VAL A 199 -4.09 -11.05 -7.69
CA VAL A 199 -5.52 -11.28 -7.42
C VAL A 199 -5.65 -12.34 -6.34
N LEU A 200 -6.38 -12.01 -5.29
CA LEU A 200 -6.59 -12.87 -4.11
C LEU A 200 -7.95 -13.57 -4.19
N THR A 201 -8.00 -14.83 -3.73
CA THR A 201 -9.26 -15.57 -3.56
C THR A 201 -10.06 -15.04 -2.37
N PRO A 202 -11.37 -15.36 -2.27
CA PRO A 202 -12.09 -15.35 -0.99
C PRO A 202 -11.40 -16.23 0.06
N ARG A 203 -11.83 -16.11 1.34
CA ARG A 203 -11.31 -16.98 2.42
C ARG A 203 -11.59 -18.47 2.17
N PRO A 204 -10.63 -19.32 2.50
CA PRO A 204 -9.24 -19.07 2.93
C PRO A 204 -8.40 -18.55 1.78
N THR A 205 -7.77 -17.37 2.00
CA THR A 205 -7.16 -16.56 0.96
C THR A 205 -5.83 -17.13 0.50
N THR A 206 -5.72 -17.25 -0.81
CA THR A 206 -4.48 -17.53 -1.54
C THR A 206 -4.30 -16.50 -2.67
N ILE A 207 -3.15 -16.49 -3.32
CA ILE A 207 -2.97 -15.75 -4.57
C ILE A 207 -3.47 -16.62 -5.72
N GLN A 208 -4.46 -16.11 -6.46
CA GLN A 208 -5.06 -16.79 -7.60
C GLN A 208 -4.23 -16.58 -8.87
N THR A 209 -3.85 -15.35 -9.15
CA THR A 209 -3.16 -14.96 -10.39
C THR A 209 -2.28 -13.75 -10.15
N TRP A 210 -1.19 -13.67 -10.93
CA TRP A 210 -0.30 -12.52 -11.01
C TRP A 210 -0.38 -11.87 -12.38
N TYR A 211 -0.33 -10.54 -12.40
CA TYR A 211 -0.16 -9.74 -13.60
C TYR A 211 1.06 -8.82 -13.44
N THR A 212 1.88 -8.76 -14.47
CA THR A 212 2.99 -7.80 -14.57
C THR A 212 2.60 -6.70 -15.53
N LEU A 213 2.76 -5.47 -15.10
CA LEU A 213 2.41 -4.28 -15.86
C LEU A 213 3.70 -3.57 -16.33
N PRO A 214 3.70 -2.95 -17.52
CA PRO A 214 4.80 -2.07 -17.90
C PRO A 214 4.89 -0.92 -16.90
N GLY A 215 6.06 -0.37 -16.61
CA GLY A 215 6.36 0.60 -15.54
C GLY A 215 5.20 1.49 -15.07
N ALA A 216 5.22 1.93 -13.83
CA ALA A 216 4.13 2.72 -13.22
C ALA A 216 3.99 4.15 -13.78
N GLU A 217 4.96 4.62 -14.57
CA GLU A 217 5.04 6.02 -15.00
C GLU A 217 4.04 6.33 -16.13
N GLY A 218 3.14 7.29 -15.89
CA GLY A 218 2.26 7.85 -16.92
C GLY A 218 1.14 6.95 -17.42
N ARG A 219 0.77 5.89 -16.69
CA ARG A 219 -0.36 5.04 -17.06
C ARG A 219 -1.69 5.64 -16.65
N GLU A 220 -2.64 5.60 -17.57
CA GLU A 220 -4.04 5.85 -17.30
C GLU A 220 -4.78 4.50 -17.24
N ALA A 221 -5.60 4.28 -16.21
CA ALA A 221 -6.40 3.04 -16.09
C ALA A 221 -7.36 2.84 -17.29
N SER A 222 -7.72 3.93 -17.98
CA SER A 222 -8.54 3.94 -19.19
C SER A 222 -7.78 3.62 -20.49
N ALA A 223 -6.47 3.44 -20.42
CA ALA A 223 -5.66 3.13 -21.61
C ALA A 223 -6.17 1.84 -22.29
N PRO A 224 -6.30 1.84 -23.64
CA PRO A 224 -6.89 0.70 -24.36
C PRO A 224 -6.23 -0.65 -24.03
N GLU A 225 -4.92 -0.67 -23.85
CA GLU A 225 -4.15 -1.87 -23.51
C GLU A 225 -4.47 -2.42 -22.10
N LEU A 226 -5.03 -1.60 -21.20
CA LEU A 226 -5.43 -2.01 -19.87
C LEU A 226 -6.90 -2.44 -19.77
N LEU A 227 -7.72 -2.11 -20.77
CA LEU A 227 -9.15 -2.43 -20.72
C LEU A 227 -9.42 -3.95 -20.72
N ASP A 228 -8.66 -4.72 -21.50
CA ASP A 228 -8.80 -6.17 -21.52
C ASP A 228 -8.31 -6.81 -20.22
N LEU A 229 -7.20 -6.35 -19.68
CA LEU A 229 -6.70 -6.77 -18.38
C LEU A 229 -7.69 -6.42 -17.27
N ARG A 230 -8.26 -5.23 -17.29
CA ARG A 230 -9.31 -4.81 -16.36
C ARG A 230 -10.51 -5.76 -16.39
N ARG A 231 -10.99 -6.10 -17.57
CA ARG A 231 -12.11 -7.07 -17.74
C ARG A 231 -11.76 -8.45 -17.22
N GLU A 232 -10.53 -8.89 -17.44
CA GLU A 232 -10.07 -10.19 -16.96
C GLU A 232 -9.99 -10.23 -15.43
N ILE A 233 -9.42 -9.20 -14.79
CA ILE A 233 -9.36 -9.08 -13.32
C ILE A 233 -10.78 -9.06 -12.73
N ILE A 234 -11.72 -8.31 -13.33
CA ILE A 234 -13.12 -8.29 -12.89
C ILE A 234 -13.71 -9.70 -12.90
N ARG A 235 -13.54 -10.45 -13.99
CA ARG A 235 -14.06 -11.84 -14.09
C ARG A 235 -13.51 -12.74 -12.99
N GLN A 236 -12.24 -12.58 -12.62
CA GLN A 236 -11.63 -13.40 -11.57
C GLN A 236 -12.09 -13.05 -10.17
N ILE A 237 -12.46 -11.79 -9.92
CA ILE A 237 -12.94 -11.36 -8.59
C ILE A 237 -14.44 -11.67 -8.41
N THR A 238 -15.22 -11.69 -9.51
CA THR A 238 -16.69 -11.83 -9.47
C THR A 238 -17.19 -13.24 -9.79
N GLY A 239 -16.36 -14.10 -10.37
CA GLY A 239 -16.69 -15.49 -10.70
C GLY A 239 -16.29 -16.42 -9.57
#